data_3cddd6e5cdd28519df85da4f8a1bdd3e
#
_entry.id   3cddd6e5cdd28519df85da4f8a1bdd3e
#
_cell.length_a   1.000
_cell.length_b   1.000
_cell.length_c   1.000
_cell.angle_alpha   90.00
_cell.angle_beta   90.00
_cell.angle_gamma   90.00
#
_symmetry.space_group_name_H-M   'P 1'
#
loop_
_entity.id
_entity.type
_entity.pdbx_description
1 polymer ?
#
loop_
_entity_poly.entity_id
_entity_poly.type
_entity_poly.pdbx_seq_one_letter_code
_entity_poly.pdbx_strand_id
1 'polypeptide(L)'
;MGKRILIVDDAAFMRMMIKDSLNKYRYHVLGEAENGAKGVEKYNELKPDLVLMDITMPELDGIQALKKIKSMDASATVIMCSAMGQQAMVIESIQAGAKDFIVKPFQADRVLEAVKKVVG
;
A
#
# COMPACT_ATOMS: atom_id res chain seq x y z
N MET A 1 4.43 15.62 -13.38
CA MET A 1 3.27 15.32 -12.57
C MET A 1 3.57 14.20 -11.61
N GLY A 2 3.10 14.31 -10.37
CA GLY A 2 3.35 13.31 -9.37
C GLY A 2 2.52 12.06 -9.55
N LYS A 3 3.06 10.92 -9.14
CA LYS A 3 2.30 9.68 -9.11
C LYS A 3 1.23 9.76 -8.03
N ARG A 4 0.10 9.12 -8.27
CA ARG A 4 -1.07 9.15 -7.39
C ARG A 4 -1.07 7.90 -6.53
N ILE A 5 -1.16 8.09 -5.22
CA ILE A 5 -0.98 7.00 -4.26
C ILE A 5 -2.20 6.88 -3.34
N LEU A 6 -2.65 5.65 -3.14
CA LEU A 6 -3.67 5.30 -2.15
C LEU A 6 -2.98 4.61 -0.97
N ILE A 7 -3.29 5.05 0.25
CA ILE A 7 -2.74 4.46 1.48
C ILE A 7 -3.84 3.67 2.19
N VAL A 8 -3.59 2.40 2.46
CA VAL A 8 -4.51 1.53 3.16
C VAL A 8 -3.83 0.98 4.41
N ASP A 9 -4.27 1.44 5.58
CA ASP A 9 -3.70 1.06 6.88
C ASP A 9 -4.75 1.38 7.94
N ASP A 10 -4.94 0.51 8.92
CA ASP A 10 -5.94 0.73 9.95
C ASP A 10 -5.51 1.77 10.99
N ALA A 11 -4.22 2.11 11.06
CA ALA A 11 -3.71 3.09 12.01
C ALA A 11 -3.66 4.49 11.39
N ALA A 12 -4.50 5.39 11.89
CA ALA A 12 -4.55 6.77 11.39
C ALA A 12 -3.19 7.48 11.49
N PHE A 13 -2.46 7.23 12.57
CA PHE A 13 -1.13 7.81 12.77
C PHE A 13 -0.17 7.37 11.66
N MET A 14 -0.22 6.11 11.29
CA MET A 14 0.64 5.56 10.25
C MET A 14 0.32 6.18 8.89
N ARG A 15 -0.99 6.30 8.58
CA ARG A 15 -1.41 6.94 7.33
C ARG A 15 -0.92 8.39 7.25
N MET A 16 -1.02 9.12 8.37
CA MET A 16 -0.56 10.51 8.43
C MET A 16 0.95 10.61 8.19
N MET A 17 1.72 9.74 8.83
CA MET A 17 3.18 9.73 8.69
C MET A 17 3.60 9.45 7.25
N ILE A 18 2.99 8.47 6.63
CA ILE A 18 3.29 8.11 5.24
C ILE A 18 2.89 9.25 4.30
N LYS A 19 1.70 9.80 4.51
CA LYS A 19 1.19 10.90 3.70
C LYS A 19 2.12 12.12 3.74
N ASP A 20 2.56 12.51 4.94
CA ASP A 20 3.47 13.65 5.10
C ASP A 20 4.79 13.40 4.38
N SER A 21 5.32 12.19 4.47
CA SER A 21 6.57 11.84 3.81
C SER A 21 6.45 11.92 2.29
N LEU A 22 5.37 11.39 1.74
CA LEU A 22 5.16 11.35 0.31
C LEU A 22 4.90 12.74 -0.27
N ASN A 23 4.13 13.57 0.44
CA ASN A 23 3.80 14.92 -0.03
C ASN A 23 5.02 15.82 -0.19
N LYS A 24 6.10 15.54 0.54
CA LYS A 24 7.34 16.31 0.44
C LYS A 24 8.09 16.06 -0.86
N TYR A 25 7.77 14.99 -1.57
CA TYR A 25 8.55 14.51 -2.71
C TYR A 25 7.74 14.39 -4.00
N ARG A 26 6.72 15.21 -4.17
CA ARG A 26 5.89 15.27 -5.38
C ARG A 26 4.97 14.07 -5.61
N TYR A 27 4.85 13.17 -4.64
CA TYR A 27 3.85 12.11 -4.73
C TYR A 27 2.54 12.67 -4.22
N HIS A 28 1.45 12.33 -4.91
CA HIS A 28 0.13 12.82 -4.55
C HIS A 28 -0.68 11.72 -3.88
N VAL A 29 -0.94 11.87 -2.60
CA VAL A 29 -1.80 10.95 -1.85
C VAL A 29 -3.24 11.36 -2.11
N LEU A 30 -3.93 10.61 -2.95
CA LEU A 30 -5.29 10.98 -3.36
C LEU A 30 -6.38 10.35 -2.50
N GLY A 31 -6.03 9.45 -1.60
CA GLY A 31 -6.99 8.87 -0.69
C GLY A 31 -6.36 7.97 0.34
N GLU A 32 -7.16 7.65 1.36
CA GLU A 32 -6.78 6.76 2.45
C GLU A 32 -7.93 5.81 2.74
N ALA A 33 -7.61 4.60 3.20
CA ALA A 33 -8.61 3.64 3.63
C ALA A 33 -8.13 2.99 4.93
N GLU A 34 -9.07 2.65 5.79
CA GLU A 34 -8.77 2.12 7.13
C GLU A 34 -8.88 0.59 7.22
N ASN A 35 -9.30 -0.07 6.16
CA ASN A 35 -9.36 -1.53 6.10
C ASN A 35 -9.30 -2.00 4.65
N GLY A 36 -9.17 -3.30 4.46
CA GLY A 36 -9.02 -3.89 3.14
C GLY A 36 -10.23 -3.71 2.24
N ALA A 37 -11.44 -3.81 2.80
CA ALA A 37 -12.67 -3.65 2.03
C ALA A 37 -12.77 -2.25 1.45
N LYS A 38 -12.51 -1.23 2.28
CA LYS A 38 -12.49 0.16 1.81
C LYS A 38 -11.35 0.43 0.86
N GLY A 39 -10.21 -0.26 1.04
CA GLY A 39 -9.09 -0.16 0.13
C GLY A 39 -9.44 -0.62 -1.27
N VAL A 40 -10.13 -1.75 -1.39
CA VAL A 40 -10.60 -2.27 -2.68
C VAL A 40 -11.58 -1.31 -3.32
N GLU A 41 -12.53 -0.82 -2.53
CA GLU A 41 -13.54 0.13 -3.00
C GLU A 41 -12.90 1.41 -3.54
N LYS A 42 -11.96 1.98 -2.78
CA LYS A 42 -11.26 3.19 -3.19
C LYS A 42 -10.34 2.97 -4.38
N TYR A 43 -9.73 1.80 -4.48
CA TYR A 43 -8.95 1.47 -5.67
C TYR A 43 -9.81 1.54 -6.92
N ASN A 44 -10.96 0.92 -6.85
CA ASN A 44 -11.88 0.88 -7.98
C ASN A 44 -12.39 2.29 -8.35
N GLU A 45 -12.60 3.14 -7.35
CA GLU A 45 -13.07 4.50 -7.51
C GLU A 45 -12.00 5.44 -8.04
N LEU A 46 -10.80 5.39 -7.45
CA LEU A 46 -9.75 6.37 -7.69
C LEU A 46 -8.71 5.94 -8.73
N LYS A 47 -8.53 4.66 -8.96
CA LYS A 47 -7.54 4.12 -9.90
C LYS A 47 -6.16 4.72 -9.69
N PRO A 48 -5.57 4.55 -8.49
CA PRO A 48 -4.27 5.12 -8.20
C PRO A 48 -3.15 4.45 -9.00
N ASP A 49 -2.01 5.13 -9.07
CA ASP A 49 -0.81 4.56 -9.71
C ASP A 49 -0.13 3.53 -8.79
N LEU A 50 -0.33 3.67 -7.48
CA LEU A 50 0.29 2.79 -6.49
C LEU A 50 -0.61 2.70 -5.25
N VAL A 51 -0.65 1.53 -4.64
CA VAL A 51 -1.29 1.32 -3.33
C VAL A 51 -0.21 0.90 -2.33
N LEU A 52 -0.19 1.57 -1.18
CA LEU A 52 0.56 1.13 -0.01
C LEU A 52 -0.44 0.44 0.90
N MET A 53 -0.29 -0.87 1.07
CA MET A 53 -1.29 -1.72 1.72
C MET A 53 -0.71 -2.42 2.93
N ASP A 54 -1.29 -2.16 4.11
CA ASP A 54 -0.94 -2.91 5.32
C ASP A 54 -1.46 -4.36 5.19
N ILE A 55 -0.68 -5.32 5.66
CA ILE A 55 -1.09 -6.74 5.60
C ILE A 55 -2.18 -7.03 6.62
N THR A 56 -1.98 -6.61 7.88
CA THR A 56 -2.91 -6.95 8.96
C THR A 56 -3.89 -5.83 9.24
N MET A 57 -5.15 -6.07 8.90
CA MET A 57 -6.23 -5.08 9.11
C MET A 57 -7.52 -5.82 9.45
N PRO A 58 -8.46 -5.15 10.15
CA PRO A 58 -9.77 -5.75 10.42
C PRO A 58 -10.59 -5.90 9.13
N GLU A 59 -11.61 -6.72 9.20
CA GLU A 59 -12.55 -7.04 8.12
C GLU A 59 -11.91 -7.79 6.98
N LEU A 60 -11.26 -7.11 6.04
CA LEU A 60 -10.56 -7.74 4.94
C LEU A 60 -9.08 -7.39 5.08
N ASP A 61 -8.22 -8.40 5.29
CA ASP A 61 -6.78 -8.15 5.43
C ASP A 61 -6.14 -7.73 4.11
N GLY A 62 -4.89 -7.26 4.20
CA GLY A 62 -4.20 -6.70 3.05
C GLY A 62 -3.94 -7.70 1.93
N ILE A 63 -3.71 -8.97 2.24
CA ILE A 63 -3.47 -9.99 1.22
C ILE A 63 -4.74 -10.27 0.45
N GLN A 64 -5.87 -10.37 1.14
CA GLN A 64 -7.16 -10.56 0.48
C GLN A 64 -7.52 -9.35 -0.38
N ALA A 65 -7.25 -8.14 0.13
CA ALA A 65 -7.47 -6.92 -0.63
C ALA A 65 -6.59 -6.88 -1.88
N LEU A 66 -5.32 -7.26 -1.74
CA LEU A 66 -4.39 -7.34 -2.87
C LEU A 66 -4.92 -8.29 -3.95
N LYS A 67 -5.37 -9.47 -3.55
CA LYS A 67 -5.90 -10.45 -4.49
C LYS A 67 -7.12 -9.92 -5.24
N LYS A 68 -8.02 -9.23 -4.53
CA LYS A 68 -9.20 -8.63 -5.15
C LYS A 68 -8.82 -7.53 -6.13
N ILE A 69 -7.91 -6.66 -5.73
CA ILE A 69 -7.45 -5.57 -6.60
C ILE A 69 -6.80 -6.14 -7.87
N LYS A 70 -5.94 -7.15 -7.72
CA LYS A 70 -5.27 -7.76 -8.87
C LYS A 70 -6.25 -8.50 -9.79
N SER A 71 -7.34 -9.04 -9.23
CA SER A 71 -8.37 -9.69 -10.05
C SER A 71 -9.17 -8.69 -10.88
N MET A 72 -9.32 -7.45 -10.39
CA MET A 72 -10.03 -6.38 -11.09
C MET A 72 -9.12 -5.66 -12.07
N ASP A 73 -7.83 -5.56 -11.76
CA ASP A 73 -6.85 -4.83 -12.54
C ASP A 73 -5.49 -5.52 -12.41
N ALA A 74 -5.16 -6.36 -13.37
CA ALA A 74 -3.91 -7.12 -13.36
C ALA A 74 -2.67 -6.22 -13.38
N SER A 75 -2.80 -4.97 -13.82
CA SER A 75 -1.70 -4.02 -13.86
C SER A 75 -1.54 -3.22 -12.57
N ALA A 76 -2.40 -3.44 -11.58
CA ALA A 76 -2.33 -2.73 -10.31
C ALA A 76 -0.97 -2.90 -9.65
N THR A 77 -0.44 -1.82 -9.12
CA THR A 77 0.86 -1.78 -8.46
C THR A 77 0.66 -1.60 -6.97
N VAL A 78 1.08 -2.59 -6.18
CA VAL A 78 0.86 -2.61 -4.73
C VAL A 78 2.18 -2.90 -4.02
N ILE A 79 2.48 -2.10 -3.00
CA ILE A 79 3.56 -2.35 -2.06
C ILE A 79 2.91 -2.72 -0.72
N MET A 80 3.31 -3.86 -0.16
CA MET A 80 2.76 -4.33 1.12
C MET A 80 3.58 -3.79 2.28
N CYS A 81 2.91 -3.51 3.40
CA CYS A 81 3.58 -3.12 4.65
C CYS A 81 3.33 -4.22 5.67
N SER A 82 4.38 -4.82 6.18
CA SER A 82 4.29 -5.95 7.10
C SER A 82 4.91 -5.64 8.46
N ALA A 83 4.45 -6.33 9.50
CA ALA A 83 5.12 -6.31 10.79
C ALA A 83 6.29 -7.31 10.76
N MET A 84 7.21 -7.17 11.72
CA MET A 84 8.28 -8.14 11.88
C MET A 84 7.68 -9.52 12.20
N GLY A 85 8.28 -10.55 11.66
CA GLY A 85 7.80 -11.91 11.89
C GLY A 85 6.72 -12.39 10.92
N GLN A 86 6.40 -11.62 9.90
CA GLN A 86 5.37 -11.97 8.92
C GLN A 86 5.95 -12.47 7.59
N GLN A 87 7.07 -13.16 7.62
CA GLN A 87 7.76 -13.60 6.40
C GLN A 87 6.88 -14.45 5.48
N ALA A 88 6.09 -15.37 6.06
CA ALA A 88 5.20 -16.21 5.26
C ALA A 88 4.15 -15.37 4.53
N MET A 89 3.64 -14.34 5.17
CA MET A 89 2.66 -13.43 4.57
C MET A 89 3.28 -12.57 3.49
N VAL A 90 4.54 -12.15 3.68
CA VAL A 90 5.27 -11.40 2.66
C VAL A 90 5.45 -12.26 1.40
N ILE A 91 5.83 -13.52 1.57
CA ILE A 91 5.99 -14.45 0.44
C ILE A 91 4.66 -14.62 -0.28
N GLU A 92 3.58 -14.82 0.46
CA GLU A 92 2.24 -14.95 -0.13
C GLU A 92 1.86 -13.69 -0.90
N SER A 93 2.18 -12.51 -0.36
CA SER A 93 1.90 -11.23 -1.03
C SER A 93 2.63 -11.11 -2.35
N ILE A 94 3.91 -11.47 -2.38
CA ILE A 94 4.71 -11.41 -3.62
C ILE A 94 4.15 -12.38 -4.64
N GLN A 95 3.79 -13.60 -4.22
CA GLN A 95 3.16 -14.58 -5.11
C GLN A 95 1.82 -14.11 -5.65
N ALA A 96 1.10 -13.31 -4.88
CA ALA A 96 -0.18 -12.73 -5.28
C ALA A 96 -0.02 -11.49 -6.17
N GLY A 97 1.21 -11.03 -6.40
CA GLY A 97 1.48 -9.94 -7.34
C GLY A 97 1.92 -8.60 -6.74
N ALA A 98 2.22 -8.56 -5.44
CA ALA A 98 2.79 -7.34 -4.86
C ALA A 98 4.17 -7.06 -5.47
N LYS A 99 4.47 -5.80 -5.72
CA LYS A 99 5.74 -5.40 -6.35
C LYS A 99 6.89 -5.34 -5.36
N ASP A 100 6.61 -5.02 -4.10
CA ASP A 100 7.63 -4.90 -3.07
C ASP A 100 6.94 -4.95 -1.71
N PHE A 101 7.75 -4.90 -0.66
CA PHE A 101 7.24 -4.85 0.71
C PHE A 101 8.13 -3.97 1.58
N ILE A 102 7.56 -3.46 2.66
CA ILE A 102 8.24 -2.64 3.66
C ILE A 102 7.91 -3.22 5.02
N VAL A 103 8.92 -3.37 5.90
CA VAL A 103 8.73 -3.94 7.24
C VAL A 103 8.62 -2.84 8.28
N LYS A 104 7.59 -2.90 9.11
CA LYS A 104 7.38 -1.98 10.24
C LYS A 104 8.22 -2.41 11.44
N PRO A 105 8.74 -1.49 12.24
CA PRO A 105 8.71 -0.05 12.04
C PRO A 105 9.69 0.39 10.95
N PHE A 106 9.31 1.41 10.19
CA PHE A 106 10.17 1.92 9.12
C PHE A 106 10.31 3.42 9.23
N GLN A 107 11.37 3.95 8.61
CA GLN A 107 11.61 5.38 8.53
C GLN A 107 11.00 5.93 7.23
N ALA A 108 10.75 7.23 7.22
CA ALA A 108 10.15 7.89 6.06
C ALA A 108 10.93 7.66 4.77
N ASP A 109 12.25 7.69 4.84
CA ASP A 109 13.09 7.48 3.65
C ASP A 109 13.02 6.05 3.11
N ARG A 110 12.70 5.06 3.95
CA ARG A 110 12.48 3.69 3.47
C ARG A 110 11.23 3.61 2.60
N VAL A 111 10.16 4.32 3.00
CA VAL A 111 8.93 4.39 2.21
C VAL A 111 9.21 5.05 0.86
N LEU A 112 9.91 6.19 0.89
CA LEU A 112 10.26 6.93 -0.33
C LEU A 112 11.12 6.09 -1.27
N GLU A 113 12.08 5.35 -0.72
CA GLU A 113 12.94 4.48 -1.51
C GLU A 113 12.12 3.42 -2.25
N ALA A 114 11.21 2.75 -1.54
CA ALA A 114 10.38 1.71 -2.12
C ALA A 114 9.44 2.28 -3.20
N VAL A 115 8.81 3.40 -2.92
CA VAL A 115 7.90 4.06 -3.88
C VAL A 115 8.67 4.48 -5.13
N LYS A 116 9.80 5.12 -4.95
CA LYS A 116 10.63 5.60 -6.06
C LYS A 116 11.12 4.44 -6.94
N LYS A 117 11.49 3.34 -6.31
CA LYS A 117 11.96 2.15 -7.03
C LYS A 117 10.86 1.54 -7.90
N VAL A 118 9.62 1.58 -7.43
CA VAL A 118 8.49 0.92 -8.08
C VAL A 118 7.81 1.81 -9.12
N VAL A 119 7.61 3.09 -8.84
CA VAL A 119 6.88 3.99 -9.75
C VAL A 119 7.70 5.17 -10.27
N GLY A 120 8.89 5.36 -9.76
CA GLY A 120 9.76 6.46 -10.21
C GLY A 120 9.51 7.75 -9.45
#